data_61a75c4adce021d16ae7aa728911eec3
#
_entry.id   61a75c4adce021d16ae7aa728911eec3
#
_cell.length_a   1.000
_cell.length_b   1.000
_cell.length_c   1.000
_cell.angle_alpha   90.00
_cell.angle_beta   90.00
_cell.angle_gamma   90.00
#
_symmetry.space_group_name_H-M   'P 1'
#
loop_
_entity.id
_entity.type
_entity.pdbx_description
1 polymer ?
#
loop_
_entity_poly.entity_id
_entity_poly.type
_entity_poly.pdbx_seq_one_letter_code
_entity_poly.pdbx_strand_id
1 'polypeptide(L)'
;MCGIVGAVSERNVVPILMEGLRRLEYRGYDSAGIAVLAADGEIRRQRTEGKVHKLQEALDAEPLAGLCGIAHTRWATHGVPSERNAHPHMAGHDLAIVHNGIIENFESLRAELEAAGTRFSSETDTEVVAHLIRSELAGCDSLLQAVKRTVPRLEGAYALAVVSHSDPDCVIVARQGCPVVIGLGIGESFVASDVAALLPVTRRFMFLEEGDTACITRVGIDVYDGEDCHVYRPVKESELVADAMERGQYRHYMEKEIHEQPRAVTETLEERIAGGRVLEQAFGPEAADIFERTRAVQIVACGTSYHAGLVAKYFIERLCRIHCSVEIASEYRYRQPVVQEGTLYVTISQSGETLDTLEALRTARKLGYLAILGICNVPELSLIHISEPTRPRLVSRMPSSA
;
A
#
# COMPACT_ATOMS: atom_id res chain seq x y z
N MET A 1 8.22 -0.90 -3.70
CA MET A 1 7.38 -0.82 -2.49
C MET A 1 7.12 -2.21 -1.95
N CYS A 2 7.09 -2.36 -0.63
CA CYS A 2 6.82 -3.64 0.04
C CYS A 2 5.40 -4.15 -0.22
N GLY A 3 5.18 -5.46 -0.01
CA GLY A 3 3.88 -6.10 -0.13
C GLY A 3 3.52 -6.91 1.11
N ILE A 4 2.34 -6.67 1.68
CA ILE A 4 1.77 -7.43 2.78
C ILE A 4 0.67 -8.34 2.26
N VAL A 5 0.63 -9.58 2.75
CA VAL A 5 -0.52 -10.49 2.64
C VAL A 5 -0.74 -11.17 3.99
N GLY A 6 -1.99 -11.26 4.42
CA GLY A 6 -2.40 -12.00 5.61
C GLY A 6 -3.68 -12.79 5.35
N ALA A 7 -3.89 -13.86 6.10
CA ALA A 7 -5.09 -14.68 5.97
C ALA A 7 -5.42 -15.39 7.28
N VAL A 8 -6.71 -15.51 7.54
CA VAL A 8 -7.29 -16.40 8.56
C VAL A 8 -8.43 -17.19 7.91
N SER A 9 -8.38 -18.52 8.00
CA SER A 9 -9.24 -19.43 7.23
C SER A 9 -9.44 -20.77 7.92
N GLU A 10 -10.37 -21.57 7.42
CA GLU A 10 -10.54 -22.98 7.81
C GLU A 10 -9.63 -23.93 7.02
N ARG A 11 -8.98 -23.43 5.98
CA ARG A 11 -8.03 -24.17 5.15
C ARG A 11 -6.61 -23.64 5.33
N ASN A 12 -5.62 -24.44 4.91
CA ASN A 12 -4.22 -24.00 4.93
C ASN A 12 -4.04 -22.68 4.16
N VAL A 13 -3.54 -21.64 4.85
CA VAL A 13 -3.40 -20.29 4.28
C VAL A 13 -2.12 -20.14 3.45
N VAL A 14 -1.15 -21.03 3.55
CA VAL A 14 0.15 -20.91 2.85
C VAL A 14 0.00 -20.73 1.33
N PRO A 15 -0.85 -21.50 0.62
CA PRO A 15 -1.04 -21.29 -0.82
C PRO A 15 -1.62 -19.92 -1.16
N ILE A 16 -2.53 -19.40 -0.31
CA ILE A 16 -3.15 -18.07 -0.48
C ILE A 16 -2.11 -16.97 -0.31
N LEU A 17 -1.31 -17.06 0.77
CA LEU A 17 -0.25 -16.10 1.06
C LEU A 17 0.79 -16.06 -0.06
N MET A 18 1.22 -17.22 -0.55
CA MET A 18 2.19 -17.33 -1.64
C MET A 18 1.66 -16.77 -2.96
N GLU A 19 0.41 -17.05 -3.31
CA GLU A 19 -0.20 -16.48 -4.51
C GLU A 19 -0.33 -14.95 -4.40
N GLY A 20 -0.74 -14.45 -3.23
CA GLY A 20 -0.78 -13.01 -2.96
C GLY A 20 0.60 -12.34 -3.11
N LEU A 21 1.67 -12.96 -2.58
CA LEU A 21 3.03 -12.45 -2.74
C LEU A 21 3.48 -12.42 -4.20
N ARG A 22 3.18 -13.46 -5.00
CA ARG A 22 3.50 -13.49 -6.44
C ARG A 22 2.84 -12.34 -7.18
N ARG A 23 1.60 -12.00 -6.81
CA ARG A 23 0.86 -10.89 -7.39
C ARG A 23 1.38 -9.52 -6.96
N LEU A 24 2.16 -9.43 -5.86
CA LEU A 24 2.80 -8.21 -5.39
C LEU A 24 4.26 -8.05 -5.86
N GLU A 25 4.85 -9.06 -6.50
CA GLU A 25 6.24 -9.00 -6.99
C GLU A 25 6.53 -7.82 -7.92
N TYR A 26 5.53 -7.35 -8.68
CA TYR A 26 5.68 -6.21 -9.57
C TYR A 26 6.06 -4.91 -8.84
N ARG A 27 5.81 -4.83 -7.52
CA ARG A 27 6.16 -3.67 -6.68
C ARG A 27 7.65 -3.58 -6.35
N GLY A 28 8.41 -4.63 -6.65
CA GLY A 28 9.82 -4.77 -6.30
C GLY A 28 10.02 -5.59 -5.03
N TYR A 29 11.16 -6.26 -4.95
CA TYR A 29 11.52 -7.17 -3.85
C TYR A 29 13.04 -7.29 -3.75
N ASP A 30 13.53 -7.40 -2.53
CA ASP A 30 14.89 -7.86 -2.20
C ASP A 30 14.87 -9.14 -1.36
N SER A 31 13.74 -9.40 -0.71
CA SER A 31 13.54 -10.58 0.11
C SER A 31 12.04 -10.88 0.25
N ALA A 32 11.71 -12.11 0.61
CA ALA A 32 10.36 -12.55 0.87
C ALA A 32 10.31 -13.48 2.09
N GLY A 33 9.15 -13.55 2.75
CA GLY A 33 8.97 -14.50 3.84
C GLY A 33 7.53 -14.63 4.28
N ILE A 34 7.29 -15.66 5.07
CA ILE A 34 5.99 -16.09 5.58
C ILE A 34 6.11 -16.53 7.04
N ALA A 35 5.09 -16.25 7.83
CA ALA A 35 4.90 -16.84 9.15
C ALA A 35 3.46 -17.33 9.29
N VAL A 36 3.29 -18.53 9.83
CA VAL A 36 1.98 -19.15 10.06
C VAL A 36 1.88 -19.73 11.45
N LEU A 37 0.70 -19.68 12.03
CA LEU A 37 0.38 -20.45 13.24
C LEU A 37 0.09 -21.89 12.83
N ALA A 38 0.94 -22.80 13.27
CA ALA A 38 0.80 -24.23 13.06
C ALA A 38 -0.28 -24.82 14.02
N ALA A 39 -0.70 -26.05 13.75
CA ALA A 39 -1.74 -26.72 14.52
C ALA A 39 -1.37 -26.97 16.01
N ASP A 40 -0.06 -26.97 16.32
CA ASP A 40 0.47 -27.05 17.70
C ASP A 40 0.46 -25.68 18.43
N GLY A 41 0.02 -24.61 17.74
CA GLY A 41 -0.02 -23.24 18.22
C GLY A 41 1.29 -22.49 18.08
N GLU A 42 2.37 -23.12 17.62
CA GLU A 42 3.63 -22.44 17.40
C GLU A 42 3.63 -21.62 16.10
N ILE A 43 4.32 -20.48 16.13
CA ILE A 43 4.54 -19.69 14.92
C ILE A 43 5.77 -20.24 14.20
N ARG A 44 5.56 -20.75 13.00
CA ARG A 44 6.62 -21.21 12.10
C ARG A 44 6.85 -20.20 11.01
N ARG A 45 8.13 -19.90 10.73
CA ARG A 45 8.54 -18.86 9.81
C ARG A 45 9.57 -19.37 8.82
N GLN A 46 9.42 -18.97 7.55
CA GLN A 46 10.46 -19.09 6.53
C GLN A 46 10.72 -17.75 5.86
N ARG A 47 11.97 -17.45 5.55
CA ARG A 47 12.41 -16.22 4.89
C ARG A 47 13.51 -16.55 3.90
N THR A 48 13.56 -15.79 2.80
CA THR A 48 14.60 -15.92 1.77
C THR A 48 15.00 -14.54 1.24
N GLU A 49 16.26 -14.41 0.87
CA GLU A 49 16.73 -13.28 0.08
C GLU A 49 16.38 -13.50 -1.40
N GLY A 50 15.87 -12.47 -2.07
CA GLY A 50 15.53 -12.47 -3.50
C GLY A 50 14.04 -12.69 -3.76
N LYS A 51 13.74 -13.35 -4.89
CA LYS A 51 12.40 -13.49 -5.45
C LYS A 51 11.50 -14.45 -4.65
N VAL A 52 10.17 -14.26 -4.76
CA VAL A 52 9.16 -15.14 -4.14
C VAL A 52 9.31 -16.61 -4.55
N HIS A 53 9.86 -16.91 -5.75
CA HIS A 53 10.12 -18.30 -6.14
C HIS A 53 11.14 -19.00 -5.22
N LYS A 54 12.15 -18.29 -4.68
CA LYS A 54 13.09 -18.87 -3.70
C LYS A 54 12.38 -19.25 -2.40
N LEU A 55 11.42 -18.43 -1.96
CA LEU A 55 10.57 -18.77 -0.82
C LEU A 55 9.72 -20.02 -1.12
N GLN A 56 9.22 -20.14 -2.36
CA GLN A 56 8.52 -21.36 -2.79
C GLN A 56 9.42 -22.59 -2.73
N GLU A 57 10.64 -22.52 -3.25
CA GLU A 57 11.63 -23.62 -3.19
C GLU A 57 11.93 -24.03 -1.73
N ALA A 58 12.05 -23.05 -0.82
CA ALA A 58 12.26 -23.33 0.59
C ALA A 58 11.03 -24.02 1.22
N LEU A 59 9.80 -23.58 0.87
CA LEU A 59 8.56 -24.19 1.34
C LEU A 59 8.33 -25.59 0.75
N ASP A 60 8.81 -25.86 -0.47
CA ASP A 60 8.74 -27.18 -1.09
C ASP A 60 9.70 -28.16 -0.38
N ALA A 61 10.84 -27.66 0.11
CA ALA A 61 11.81 -28.46 0.88
C ALA A 61 11.37 -28.67 2.35
N GLU A 62 10.79 -27.65 2.98
CA GLU A 62 10.26 -27.69 4.35
C GLU A 62 8.85 -27.07 4.40
N PRO A 63 7.81 -27.88 4.16
CA PRO A 63 6.44 -27.39 4.07
C PRO A 63 5.92 -26.80 5.39
N LEU A 64 5.28 -25.64 5.29
CA LEU A 64 4.52 -25.03 6.36
C LEU A 64 3.02 -25.22 6.14
N ALA A 65 2.28 -25.32 7.22
CA ALA A 65 0.82 -25.36 7.23
C ALA A 65 0.27 -24.61 8.45
N GLY A 66 -0.80 -23.87 8.25
CA GLY A 66 -1.50 -23.14 9.30
C GLY A 66 -2.81 -22.57 8.81
N LEU A 67 -3.67 -22.17 9.75
CA LEU A 67 -4.99 -21.59 9.47
C LEU A 67 -4.99 -20.06 9.58
N CYS A 68 -3.96 -19.50 10.21
CA CYS A 68 -3.71 -18.06 10.32
C CYS A 68 -2.25 -17.78 9.97
N GLY A 69 -1.99 -16.70 9.24
CA GLY A 69 -0.62 -16.34 8.88
C GLY A 69 -0.50 -15.04 8.13
N ILE A 70 0.74 -14.57 8.04
CA ILE A 70 1.17 -13.33 7.38
C ILE A 70 2.38 -13.58 6.48
N ALA A 71 2.48 -12.83 5.41
CA ALA A 71 3.57 -12.94 4.45
C ALA A 71 3.95 -11.56 3.90
N HIS A 72 5.17 -11.43 3.39
CA HIS A 72 5.72 -10.15 2.98
C HIS A 72 6.72 -10.27 1.84
N THR A 73 6.69 -9.32 0.92
CA THR A 73 7.80 -9.00 0.00
C THR A 73 8.40 -7.67 0.41
N ARG A 74 9.70 -7.66 0.68
CA ARG A 74 10.41 -6.48 1.19
C ARG A 74 11.12 -5.74 0.07
N TRP A 75 11.06 -4.40 0.16
CA TRP A 75 11.99 -3.48 -0.50
C TRP A 75 12.72 -2.73 0.61
N ALA A 76 14.03 -2.95 0.73
CA ALA A 76 14.82 -2.47 1.86
C ALA A 76 14.80 -0.96 1.99
N THR A 77 14.38 -0.46 3.16
CA THR A 77 14.51 0.93 3.61
C THR A 77 15.53 1.04 4.73
N HIS A 78 15.57 0.06 5.64
CA HIS A 78 16.50 -0.05 6.76
C HIS A 78 17.18 -1.42 6.77
N GLY A 79 18.50 -1.44 6.91
CA GLY A 79 19.32 -2.65 6.86
C GLY A 79 19.49 -3.23 5.45
N VAL A 80 20.63 -3.87 5.21
CA VAL A 80 20.97 -4.47 3.92
C VAL A 80 20.00 -5.63 3.56
N PRO A 81 19.75 -5.89 2.26
CA PRO A 81 19.06 -7.09 1.85
C PRO A 81 19.75 -8.34 2.37
N SER A 82 19.04 -9.11 3.19
CA SER A 82 19.53 -10.36 3.79
C SER A 82 18.34 -11.12 4.39
N GLU A 83 18.47 -12.42 4.56
CA GLU A 83 17.46 -13.22 5.25
C GLU A 83 17.21 -12.71 6.69
N ARG A 84 18.25 -12.23 7.39
CA ARG A 84 18.16 -11.67 8.74
C ARG A 84 17.21 -10.47 8.81
N ASN A 85 17.24 -9.61 7.80
CA ASN A 85 16.43 -8.40 7.70
C ASN A 85 15.13 -8.60 6.93
N ALA A 86 14.87 -9.80 6.39
CA ALA A 86 13.62 -10.13 5.73
C ALA A 86 12.47 -10.27 6.73
N HIS A 87 11.26 -9.85 6.32
CA HIS A 87 10.04 -10.06 7.08
C HIS A 87 9.48 -11.49 6.84
N PRO A 88 8.66 -12.02 7.75
CA PRO A 88 8.19 -11.47 9.04
C PRO A 88 9.29 -11.44 10.11
N HIS A 89 9.23 -10.40 10.99
CA HIS A 89 10.03 -10.37 12.21
C HIS A 89 9.29 -11.00 13.38
N MET A 90 10.03 -11.61 14.28
CA MET A 90 9.46 -12.26 15.46
C MET A 90 9.95 -11.57 16.73
N ALA A 91 9.09 -11.49 17.73
CA ALA A 91 9.46 -11.21 19.10
C ALA A 91 9.22 -12.47 19.95
N GLY A 92 10.31 -13.13 20.35
CA GLY A 92 10.25 -14.47 20.92
C GLY A 92 9.79 -15.52 19.90
N HIS A 93 9.00 -16.51 20.38
CA HIS A 93 8.39 -17.55 19.55
C HIS A 93 6.88 -17.37 19.40
N ASP A 94 6.34 -16.34 20.01
CA ASP A 94 4.92 -16.14 20.30
C ASP A 94 4.25 -15.00 19.51
N LEU A 95 5.04 -14.16 18.81
CA LEU A 95 4.51 -13.05 18.01
C LEU A 95 5.31 -12.88 16.73
N ALA A 96 4.60 -12.68 15.60
CA ALA A 96 5.19 -12.32 14.32
C ALA A 96 4.50 -11.09 13.72
N ILE A 97 5.29 -10.26 13.01
CA ILE A 97 4.84 -9.02 12.39
C ILE A 97 5.42 -8.85 10.99
N VAL A 98 4.62 -8.26 10.11
CA VAL A 98 5.05 -7.67 8.85
C VAL A 98 4.69 -6.20 8.81
N HIS A 99 5.48 -5.39 8.10
CA HIS A 99 5.37 -3.94 8.09
C HIS A 99 5.71 -3.38 6.72
N ASN A 100 4.88 -2.50 6.22
CA ASN A 100 5.17 -1.58 5.12
C ASN A 100 5.29 -0.17 5.67
N GLY A 101 6.31 0.56 5.29
CA GLY A 101 6.53 1.94 5.70
C GLY A 101 7.84 2.18 6.44
N ILE A 102 7.87 3.18 7.28
CA ILE A 102 9.03 3.59 8.08
C ILE A 102 8.55 4.08 9.45
N ILE A 103 9.14 3.54 10.51
CA ILE A 103 8.98 4.04 11.88
C ILE A 103 10.12 5.01 12.18
N GLU A 104 9.83 6.29 12.17
CA GLU A 104 10.84 7.36 12.25
C GLU A 104 11.55 7.41 13.63
N ASN A 105 10.83 7.08 14.71
CA ASN A 105 11.35 7.10 16.07
C ASN A 105 11.91 5.73 16.55
N PHE A 106 12.18 4.79 15.63
CA PHE A 106 12.58 3.42 16.00
C PHE A 106 13.88 3.35 16.84
N GLU A 107 14.83 4.27 16.63
CA GLU A 107 16.08 4.28 17.38
C GLU A 107 15.86 4.55 18.88
N SER A 108 14.99 5.49 19.22
CA SER A 108 14.63 5.80 20.61
C SER A 108 13.89 4.65 21.29
N LEU A 109 12.94 4.02 20.57
CA LEU A 109 12.20 2.85 21.04
C LEU A 109 13.12 1.64 21.21
N ARG A 110 14.08 1.46 20.31
CA ARG A 110 15.11 0.41 20.41
C ARG A 110 15.96 0.57 21.65
N ALA A 111 16.46 1.78 21.91
CA ALA A 111 17.27 2.07 23.08
C ALA A 111 16.50 1.80 24.40
N GLU A 112 15.21 2.14 24.46
CA GLU A 112 14.34 1.83 25.61
C GLU A 112 14.23 0.31 25.83
N LEU A 113 13.96 -0.45 24.77
CA LEU A 113 13.82 -1.90 24.84
C LEU A 113 15.14 -2.61 25.17
N GLU A 114 16.27 -2.12 24.65
CA GLU A 114 17.61 -2.62 25.00
C GLU A 114 17.94 -2.37 26.48
N ALA A 115 17.57 -1.20 27.01
CA ALA A 115 17.70 -0.90 28.42
C ALA A 115 16.83 -1.82 29.32
N ALA A 116 15.70 -2.29 28.80
CA ALA A 116 14.84 -3.30 29.44
C ALA A 116 15.33 -4.75 29.22
N GLY A 117 16.49 -4.96 28.55
CA GLY A 117 17.12 -6.26 28.35
C GLY A 117 16.72 -6.99 27.06
N THR A 118 15.98 -6.34 26.14
CA THR A 118 15.65 -6.91 24.85
C THR A 118 16.88 -7.04 23.95
N ARG A 119 17.00 -8.17 23.25
CA ARG A 119 18.06 -8.40 22.25
C ARG A 119 17.45 -8.45 20.88
N PHE A 120 18.02 -7.68 19.96
CA PHE A 120 17.60 -7.61 18.57
C PHE A 120 18.43 -8.54 17.68
N SER A 121 17.76 -9.16 16.70
CA SER A 121 18.36 -10.06 15.72
C SER A 121 18.58 -9.39 14.36
N SER A 122 17.88 -8.30 14.07
CA SER A 122 17.95 -7.55 12.82
C SER A 122 18.27 -6.07 12.99
N GLU A 123 18.44 -5.38 11.88
CA GLU A 123 18.71 -3.93 11.82
C GLU A 123 17.44 -3.13 11.46
N THR A 124 16.29 -3.79 11.42
CA THR A 124 15.05 -3.20 10.93
C THR A 124 14.29 -2.47 12.05
N ASP A 125 13.60 -1.42 11.70
CA ASP A 125 12.61 -0.73 12.51
C ASP A 125 11.45 -1.65 12.91
N THR A 126 11.09 -2.58 12.04
CA THR A 126 9.99 -3.54 12.25
C THR A 126 10.20 -4.47 13.43
N GLU A 127 11.42 -4.96 13.67
CA GLU A 127 11.72 -5.82 14.84
C GLU A 127 11.51 -5.04 16.14
N VAL A 128 11.77 -3.73 16.13
CA VAL A 128 11.50 -2.86 17.29
C VAL A 128 10.02 -2.84 17.62
N VAL A 129 9.15 -2.70 16.60
CA VAL A 129 7.70 -2.74 16.78
C VAL A 129 7.25 -4.11 17.31
N ALA A 130 7.82 -5.22 16.79
CA ALA A 130 7.50 -6.56 17.27
C ALA A 130 7.75 -6.70 18.79
N HIS A 131 8.92 -6.28 19.24
CA HIS A 131 9.28 -6.34 20.66
C HIS A 131 8.45 -5.38 21.52
N LEU A 132 8.09 -4.21 20.99
CA LEU A 132 7.24 -3.26 21.68
C LEU A 132 5.83 -3.83 21.90
N ILE A 133 5.20 -4.40 20.86
CA ILE A 133 3.90 -5.08 20.99
C ILE A 133 3.98 -6.22 22.00
N ARG A 134 5.04 -7.02 21.95
CA ARG A 134 5.23 -8.12 22.90
C ARG A 134 5.36 -7.65 24.34
N SER A 135 6.03 -6.51 24.57
CA SER A 135 6.15 -5.95 25.92
C SER A 135 4.80 -5.47 26.46
N GLU A 136 3.97 -4.86 25.61
CA GLU A 136 2.61 -4.45 25.97
C GLU A 136 1.68 -5.65 26.19
N LEU A 137 1.85 -6.72 25.41
CA LEU A 137 1.02 -7.93 25.49
C LEU A 137 1.10 -8.58 26.88
N ALA A 138 2.22 -8.48 27.57
CA ALA A 138 2.37 -9.00 28.94
C ALA A 138 1.41 -8.34 29.97
N GLY A 139 0.89 -7.15 29.66
CA GLY A 139 -0.07 -6.41 30.49
C GLY A 139 -1.45 -6.22 29.87
N CYS A 140 -1.78 -7.01 28.84
CA CYS A 140 -3.04 -6.92 28.09
C CYS A 140 -3.74 -8.28 28.04
N ASP A 141 -5.09 -8.24 27.89
CA ASP A 141 -5.91 -9.44 27.77
C ASP A 141 -5.96 -9.98 26.32
N SER A 142 -5.51 -9.20 25.33
CA SER A 142 -5.53 -9.59 23.92
C SER A 142 -4.46 -8.90 23.10
N LEU A 143 -4.11 -9.50 21.94
CA LEU A 143 -3.19 -8.90 20.96
C LEU A 143 -3.72 -7.56 20.45
N LEU A 144 -5.03 -7.43 20.24
CA LEU A 144 -5.64 -6.17 19.82
C LEU A 144 -5.34 -5.03 20.80
N GLN A 145 -5.49 -5.28 22.10
CA GLN A 145 -5.18 -4.27 23.12
C GLN A 145 -3.70 -3.91 23.14
N ALA A 146 -2.80 -4.88 22.98
CA ALA A 146 -1.36 -4.63 22.92
C ALA A 146 -0.99 -3.77 21.71
N VAL A 147 -1.57 -4.04 20.52
CA VAL A 147 -1.37 -3.22 19.33
C VAL A 147 -1.92 -1.81 19.54
N LYS A 148 -3.13 -1.65 20.08
CA LYS A 148 -3.73 -0.34 20.38
C LYS A 148 -2.89 0.49 21.35
N ARG A 149 -2.22 -0.11 22.33
CA ARG A 149 -1.29 0.59 23.22
C ARG A 149 0.02 0.96 22.53
N THR A 150 0.46 0.15 21.58
CA THR A 150 1.70 0.36 20.84
C THR A 150 1.58 1.47 19.80
N VAL A 151 0.49 1.48 19.01
CA VAL A 151 0.26 2.40 17.88
C VAL A 151 0.50 3.88 18.23
N PRO A 152 -0.01 4.43 19.36
CA PRO A 152 0.21 5.84 19.72
C PRO A 152 1.68 6.19 20.03
N ARG A 153 2.55 5.20 20.20
CA ARG A 153 3.99 5.39 20.47
C ARG A 153 4.82 5.43 19.18
N LEU A 154 4.24 5.06 18.04
CA LEU A 154 4.91 4.99 16.75
C LEU A 154 4.80 6.33 16.03
N GLU A 155 5.91 6.84 15.51
CA GLU A 155 5.96 8.00 14.64
C GLU A 155 6.34 7.56 13.22
N GLY A 156 5.68 8.12 12.21
CA GLY A 156 5.95 7.81 10.80
C GLY A 156 4.75 7.22 10.07
N ALA A 157 5.02 6.57 8.93
CA ALA A 157 3.99 5.96 8.10
C ALA A 157 4.15 4.43 8.12
N TYR A 158 3.06 3.71 8.39
CA TYR A 158 3.09 2.26 8.48
C TYR A 158 1.76 1.60 8.11
N ALA A 159 1.86 0.37 7.64
CA ALA A 159 0.81 -0.65 7.67
C ALA A 159 1.41 -1.89 8.34
N LEU A 160 0.79 -2.35 9.40
CA LEU A 160 1.22 -3.50 10.20
C LEU A 160 0.22 -4.64 10.03
N ALA A 161 0.72 -5.89 9.96
CA ALA A 161 -0.09 -7.07 10.21
C ALA A 161 0.63 -7.98 11.20
N VAL A 162 -0.08 -8.36 12.25
CA VAL A 162 0.46 -9.04 13.45
C VAL A 162 -0.33 -10.30 13.73
N VAL A 163 0.37 -11.37 14.05
CA VAL A 163 -0.21 -12.64 14.55
C VAL A 163 0.50 -13.06 15.83
N SER A 164 -0.24 -13.69 16.74
CA SER A 164 0.29 -14.16 18.01
C SER A 164 -0.26 -15.52 18.39
N HIS A 165 0.54 -16.29 19.10
CA HIS A 165 0.13 -17.55 19.73
C HIS A 165 -1.00 -17.35 20.75
N SER A 166 -1.06 -16.21 21.44
CA SER A 166 -2.11 -15.92 22.43
C SER A 166 -3.48 -15.72 21.80
N ASP A 167 -3.53 -15.28 20.53
CA ASP A 167 -4.77 -15.01 19.78
C ASP A 167 -4.70 -15.71 18.41
N PRO A 168 -4.76 -17.05 18.36
CA PRO A 168 -4.41 -17.84 17.17
C PRO A 168 -5.38 -17.70 16.01
N ASP A 169 -6.59 -17.24 16.26
CA ASP A 169 -7.68 -17.14 15.26
C ASP A 169 -7.87 -15.73 14.71
N CYS A 170 -6.87 -14.83 14.89
CA CYS A 170 -6.98 -13.49 14.38
C CYS A 170 -5.66 -12.95 13.77
N VAL A 171 -5.82 -12.01 12.85
CA VAL A 171 -4.77 -11.10 12.38
C VAL A 171 -5.13 -9.69 12.85
N ILE A 172 -4.22 -9.04 13.56
CA ILE A 172 -4.40 -7.62 13.91
C ILE A 172 -3.68 -6.77 12.88
N VAL A 173 -4.38 -5.75 12.39
CA VAL A 173 -3.87 -4.80 11.40
C VAL A 173 -3.96 -3.40 11.95
N ALA A 174 -2.93 -2.59 11.75
CA ALA A 174 -2.95 -1.15 12.04
C ALA A 174 -2.44 -0.37 10.84
N ARG A 175 -3.05 0.80 10.59
CA ARG A 175 -2.74 1.64 9.44
C ARG A 175 -2.48 3.08 9.83
N GLN A 176 -1.37 3.64 9.31
CA GLN A 176 -1.07 5.06 9.31
C GLN A 176 -0.23 5.38 8.07
N GLY A 177 -0.74 6.17 7.14
CA GLY A 177 0.00 6.59 5.93
C GLY A 177 0.14 5.54 4.83
N CYS A 178 0.36 4.26 5.16
CA CYS A 178 0.50 3.18 4.18
C CYS A 178 -0.82 2.44 3.93
N PRO A 179 -1.10 1.99 2.68
CA PRO A 179 -2.35 1.32 2.36
C PRO A 179 -2.41 -0.09 2.93
N VAL A 180 -3.61 -0.46 3.40
CA VAL A 180 -3.99 -1.83 3.71
C VAL A 180 -5.49 -2.01 3.46
N VAL A 181 -5.84 -3.16 2.92
CA VAL A 181 -7.21 -3.56 2.59
C VAL A 181 -7.52 -4.91 3.19
N ILE A 182 -8.76 -5.09 3.62
CA ILE A 182 -9.28 -6.35 4.13
C ILE A 182 -10.18 -6.97 3.08
N GLY A 183 -9.92 -8.23 2.73
CA GLY A 183 -10.75 -9.03 1.83
C GLY A 183 -11.71 -9.91 2.62
N LEU A 184 -12.98 -9.93 2.24
CA LEU A 184 -14.01 -10.73 2.88
C LEU A 184 -14.33 -11.97 2.04
N GLY A 185 -14.04 -13.16 2.58
CA GLY A 185 -14.44 -14.45 2.03
C GLY A 185 -15.65 -15.04 2.76
N ILE A 186 -15.91 -16.32 2.53
CA ILE A 186 -16.94 -17.09 3.23
C ILE A 186 -16.21 -18.03 4.20
N GLY A 187 -16.33 -17.76 5.53
CA GLY A 187 -15.57 -18.49 6.56
C GLY A 187 -14.06 -18.21 6.53
N GLU A 188 -13.65 -17.18 5.85
CA GLU A 188 -12.25 -16.75 5.74
C GLU A 188 -12.15 -15.24 5.51
N SER A 189 -11.09 -14.64 6.01
CA SER A 189 -10.80 -13.23 5.85
C SER A 189 -9.33 -13.02 5.50
N PHE A 190 -9.06 -11.96 4.76
CA PHE A 190 -7.75 -11.70 4.18
C PHE A 190 -7.31 -10.27 4.44
N VAL A 191 -6.01 -10.05 4.38
CA VAL A 191 -5.37 -8.74 4.46
C VAL A 191 -4.38 -8.60 3.31
N ALA A 192 -4.32 -7.45 2.69
CA ALA A 192 -3.24 -7.14 1.76
C ALA A 192 -2.95 -5.63 1.70
N SER A 193 -1.76 -5.29 1.24
CA SER A 193 -1.41 -3.91 0.91
C SER A 193 -1.95 -3.45 -0.45
N ASP A 194 -2.57 -4.38 -1.23
CA ASP A 194 -3.17 -4.10 -2.53
C ASP A 194 -4.24 -5.15 -2.85
N VAL A 195 -5.39 -4.72 -3.37
CA VAL A 195 -6.50 -5.58 -3.78
C VAL A 195 -6.07 -6.69 -4.77
N ALA A 196 -5.07 -6.38 -5.61
CA ALA A 196 -4.50 -7.31 -6.60
C ALA A 196 -4.08 -8.65 -6.01
N ALA A 197 -3.52 -8.64 -4.80
CA ALA A 197 -3.09 -9.85 -4.10
C ALA A 197 -4.24 -10.79 -3.77
N LEU A 198 -5.45 -10.25 -3.56
CA LEU A 198 -6.60 -10.97 -3.03
C LEU A 198 -7.68 -11.27 -4.08
N LEU A 199 -7.59 -10.71 -5.29
CA LEU A 199 -8.59 -10.95 -6.36
C LEU A 199 -8.87 -12.43 -6.66
N PRO A 200 -7.90 -13.38 -6.54
CA PRO A 200 -8.18 -14.80 -6.72
C PRO A 200 -9.11 -15.42 -5.67
N VAL A 201 -9.20 -14.82 -4.48
CA VAL A 201 -9.93 -15.38 -3.34
C VAL A 201 -11.18 -14.57 -2.98
N THR A 202 -11.23 -13.28 -3.28
CA THR A 202 -12.41 -12.44 -3.04
C THR A 202 -12.45 -11.22 -3.93
N ARG A 203 -13.66 -10.67 -4.16
CA ARG A 203 -13.91 -9.36 -4.76
C ARG A 203 -14.50 -8.35 -3.79
N ARG A 204 -14.76 -8.77 -2.55
CA ARG A 204 -15.37 -7.93 -1.52
C ARG A 204 -14.29 -7.37 -0.62
N PHE A 205 -14.15 -6.06 -0.58
CA PHE A 205 -13.07 -5.37 0.12
C PHE A 205 -13.59 -4.33 1.09
N MET A 206 -12.94 -4.23 2.24
CA MET A 206 -13.09 -3.17 3.22
C MET A 206 -11.77 -2.40 3.27
N PHE A 207 -11.82 -1.10 3.03
CA PHE A 207 -10.65 -0.22 3.06
C PHE A 207 -10.56 0.42 4.44
N LEU A 208 -9.42 0.28 5.10
CA LEU A 208 -9.14 0.96 6.35
C LEU A 208 -8.81 2.43 6.10
N GLU A 209 -9.18 3.29 7.03
CA GLU A 209 -8.85 4.73 7.02
C GLU A 209 -7.61 5.01 7.90
N GLU A 210 -7.13 6.26 7.88
CA GLU A 210 -5.98 6.69 8.69
C GLU A 210 -6.24 6.52 10.18
N GLY A 211 -5.32 5.88 10.89
CA GLY A 211 -5.42 5.60 12.31
C GLY A 211 -6.23 4.35 12.66
N ASP A 212 -6.83 3.67 11.67
CA ASP A 212 -7.61 2.46 11.93
C ASP A 212 -6.72 1.32 12.43
N THR A 213 -7.25 0.62 13.46
CA THR A 213 -6.76 -0.69 13.92
C THR A 213 -7.90 -1.70 13.78
N ALA A 214 -7.64 -2.86 13.18
CA ALA A 214 -8.64 -3.88 12.95
C ALA A 214 -8.24 -5.24 13.52
N CYS A 215 -9.20 -5.94 14.13
CA CYS A 215 -9.12 -7.35 14.49
C CYS A 215 -9.88 -8.17 13.44
N ILE A 216 -9.19 -9.06 12.77
CA ILE A 216 -9.70 -9.80 11.61
C ILE A 216 -9.72 -11.28 11.98
N THR A 217 -10.93 -11.84 12.01
CA THR A 217 -11.16 -13.27 12.29
C THR A 217 -11.85 -13.93 11.10
N ARG A 218 -12.02 -15.24 11.17
CA ARG A 218 -12.77 -16.00 10.14
C ARG A 218 -14.24 -15.59 10.02
N VAL A 219 -14.83 -15.09 11.10
CA VAL A 219 -16.27 -14.84 11.20
C VAL A 219 -16.64 -13.36 11.29
N GLY A 220 -15.67 -12.47 11.55
CA GLY A 220 -15.95 -11.06 11.72
C GLY A 220 -14.71 -10.18 11.64
N ILE A 221 -14.96 -8.91 11.46
CA ILE A 221 -13.94 -7.85 11.41
C ILE A 221 -14.43 -6.73 12.30
N ASP A 222 -13.66 -6.43 13.33
CA ASP A 222 -13.88 -5.29 14.22
C ASP A 222 -12.86 -4.21 13.91
N VAL A 223 -13.33 -3.00 13.58
CA VAL A 223 -12.47 -1.86 13.25
C VAL A 223 -12.63 -0.79 14.31
N TYR A 224 -11.52 -0.21 14.71
CA TYR A 224 -11.43 0.90 15.66
C TYR A 224 -10.65 2.03 15.02
N ASP A 225 -11.14 3.26 15.16
CA ASP A 225 -10.47 4.44 14.66
C ASP A 225 -9.32 4.93 15.58
N GLY A 226 -8.67 6.03 15.21
CA GLY A 226 -7.57 6.61 15.99
C GLY A 226 -7.97 7.14 17.38
N GLU A 227 -9.27 7.26 17.68
CA GLU A 227 -9.80 7.62 19.00
C GLU A 227 -10.26 6.39 19.80
N ASP A 228 -9.93 5.17 19.31
CA ASP A 228 -10.31 3.87 19.88
C ASP A 228 -11.84 3.62 19.88
N CYS A 229 -12.60 4.33 19.05
CA CYS A 229 -14.02 4.09 18.86
C CYS A 229 -14.23 2.93 17.86
N HIS A 230 -15.13 2.01 18.19
CA HIS A 230 -15.54 0.97 17.25
C HIS A 230 -16.31 1.59 16.08
N VAL A 231 -15.85 1.40 14.85
CA VAL A 231 -16.39 2.03 13.65
C VAL A 231 -16.75 1.01 12.59
N TYR A 232 -17.70 1.36 11.73
CA TYR A 232 -18.05 0.56 10.56
C TYR A 232 -17.39 1.13 9.31
N ARG A 233 -16.70 0.28 8.53
CA ARG A 233 -16.16 0.62 7.22
C ARG A 233 -16.96 -0.07 6.13
N PRO A 234 -17.35 0.64 5.05
CA PRO A 234 -18.17 0.05 4.00
C PRO A 234 -17.41 -1.03 3.23
N VAL A 235 -18.11 -2.11 2.91
CA VAL A 235 -17.60 -3.13 1.99
C VAL A 235 -17.90 -2.71 0.57
N LYS A 236 -16.87 -2.70 -0.29
CA LYS A 236 -16.99 -2.42 -1.73
C LYS A 236 -16.70 -3.68 -2.53
N GLU A 237 -17.37 -3.84 -3.65
CA GLU A 237 -17.07 -4.90 -4.60
C GLU A 237 -16.14 -4.35 -5.69
N SER A 238 -15.01 -5.02 -5.91
CA SER A 238 -14.05 -4.60 -6.94
C SER A 238 -14.48 -5.07 -8.32
N GLU A 239 -14.44 -4.16 -9.28
CA GLU A 239 -14.68 -4.44 -10.70
C GLU A 239 -13.41 -4.98 -11.42
N LEU A 240 -12.26 -5.03 -10.72
CA LEU A 240 -11.01 -5.51 -11.29
C LEU A 240 -11.10 -7.00 -11.63
N VAL A 241 -10.63 -7.37 -12.82
CA VAL A 241 -10.59 -8.75 -13.27
C VAL A 241 -9.22 -9.35 -12.96
N ALA A 242 -9.21 -10.50 -12.28
CA ALA A 242 -7.97 -11.19 -11.88
C ALA A 242 -7.03 -11.49 -13.07
N ASP A 243 -7.60 -11.86 -14.23
CA ASP A 243 -6.85 -12.20 -15.44
C ASP A 243 -6.08 -11.02 -16.05
N ALA A 244 -6.53 -9.78 -15.79
CA ALA A 244 -5.83 -8.58 -16.28
C ALA A 244 -4.42 -8.41 -15.66
N MET A 245 -4.17 -9.06 -14.53
CA MET A 245 -2.90 -9.00 -13.80
C MET A 245 -1.96 -10.18 -14.08
N GLU A 246 -2.37 -11.15 -14.88
CA GLU A 246 -1.50 -12.27 -15.25
C GLU A 246 -0.52 -11.87 -16.35
N ARG A 247 0.71 -12.41 -16.30
CA ARG A 247 1.74 -12.20 -17.35
C ARG A 247 1.32 -12.73 -18.72
N GLY A 248 0.39 -13.69 -18.74
CA GLY A 248 -0.01 -14.36 -19.96
C GLY A 248 1.20 -15.07 -20.62
N GLN A 249 1.35 -14.87 -21.92
CA GLN A 249 2.42 -15.48 -22.72
C GLN A 249 3.80 -14.78 -22.59
N TYR A 250 3.89 -13.68 -21.86
CA TYR A 250 5.10 -12.86 -21.77
C TYR A 250 6.04 -13.34 -20.66
N ARG A 251 7.34 -13.22 -20.89
CA ARG A 251 8.36 -13.59 -19.92
C ARG A 251 8.42 -12.61 -18.72
N HIS A 252 8.16 -11.33 -18.98
CA HIS A 252 8.22 -10.24 -18.00
C HIS A 252 6.97 -9.38 -18.08
N TYR A 253 6.53 -8.81 -16.94
CA TYR A 253 5.40 -7.89 -16.90
C TYR A 253 5.63 -6.66 -17.78
N MET A 254 6.84 -6.08 -17.76
CA MET A 254 7.20 -4.94 -18.60
C MET A 254 7.04 -5.25 -20.11
N GLU A 255 7.41 -6.45 -20.53
CA GLU A 255 7.23 -6.90 -21.93
C GLU A 255 5.74 -6.94 -22.29
N LYS A 256 4.90 -7.52 -21.42
CA LYS A 256 3.45 -7.51 -21.58
C LYS A 256 2.92 -6.07 -21.70
N GLU A 257 3.30 -5.20 -20.77
CA GLU A 257 2.85 -3.81 -20.72
C GLU A 257 3.27 -3.03 -21.98
N ILE A 258 4.48 -3.24 -22.51
CA ILE A 258 4.94 -2.66 -23.77
C ILE A 258 4.00 -3.04 -24.92
N HIS A 259 3.63 -4.32 -25.01
CA HIS A 259 2.74 -4.80 -26.06
C HIS A 259 1.28 -4.39 -25.86
N GLU A 260 0.86 -4.13 -24.63
CA GLU A 260 -0.48 -3.64 -24.29
C GLU A 260 -0.66 -2.13 -24.51
N GLN A 261 0.41 -1.34 -24.68
CA GLN A 261 0.33 0.12 -24.82
C GLN A 261 -0.71 0.60 -25.85
N PRO A 262 -0.78 0.08 -27.08
CA PRO A 262 -1.74 0.56 -28.06
C PRO A 262 -3.19 0.42 -27.56
N ARG A 263 -3.49 -0.73 -26.94
CA ARG A 263 -4.81 -1.00 -26.36
C ARG A 263 -5.05 -0.10 -25.13
N ALA A 264 -4.10 0.02 -24.23
CA ALA A 264 -4.22 0.85 -23.03
C ALA A 264 -4.44 2.34 -23.37
N VAL A 265 -3.76 2.86 -24.41
CA VAL A 265 -3.98 4.22 -24.90
C VAL A 265 -5.39 4.38 -25.47
N THR A 266 -5.87 3.42 -26.28
CA THR A 266 -7.23 3.44 -26.83
C THR A 266 -8.27 3.43 -25.72
N GLU A 267 -8.19 2.50 -24.77
CA GLU A 267 -9.10 2.40 -23.62
C GLU A 267 -9.07 3.66 -22.74
N THR A 268 -7.91 4.30 -22.59
CA THR A 268 -7.79 5.56 -21.85
C THR A 268 -8.49 6.70 -22.53
N LEU A 269 -8.52 6.73 -23.87
CA LEU A 269 -9.15 7.77 -24.67
C LEU A 269 -10.64 7.51 -24.90
N GLU A 270 -11.10 6.26 -24.82
CA GLU A 270 -12.51 5.93 -24.83
C GLU A 270 -13.26 6.72 -23.74
N GLU A 271 -14.48 7.14 -23.99
CA GLU A 271 -15.30 7.96 -23.11
C GLU A 271 -14.73 9.37 -22.80
N ARG A 272 -13.51 9.70 -23.23
CA ARG A 272 -12.89 11.01 -23.02
C ARG A 272 -12.78 11.84 -24.30
N ILE A 273 -12.90 11.19 -25.45
CA ILE A 273 -12.87 11.85 -26.76
C ILE A 273 -14.11 11.43 -27.54
N ALA A 274 -14.91 12.41 -27.99
CA ALA A 274 -16.00 12.21 -28.92
C ALA A 274 -16.02 13.29 -29.99
N GLY A 275 -16.23 12.91 -31.24
CA GLY A 275 -16.27 13.85 -32.37
C GLY A 275 -14.96 14.64 -32.56
N GLY A 276 -13.82 14.04 -32.21
CA GLY A 276 -12.51 14.68 -32.29
C GLY A 276 -12.23 15.76 -31.22
N ARG A 277 -13.05 15.81 -30.17
CA ARG A 277 -12.91 16.75 -29.04
C ARG A 277 -12.81 15.99 -27.72
N VAL A 278 -12.05 16.56 -26.80
CA VAL A 278 -12.00 16.08 -25.41
C VAL A 278 -13.32 16.43 -24.73
N LEU A 279 -13.91 15.46 -24.05
CA LEU A 279 -15.09 15.65 -23.20
C LEU A 279 -14.64 16.18 -21.84
N GLU A 280 -14.82 17.46 -21.58
CA GLU A 280 -14.40 18.10 -20.33
C GLU A 280 -15.09 17.49 -19.12
N GLN A 281 -16.36 17.07 -19.29
CA GLN A 281 -17.16 16.41 -18.25
C GLN A 281 -16.55 15.07 -17.76
N ALA A 282 -15.69 14.43 -18.58
CA ALA A 282 -14.94 13.24 -18.17
C ALA A 282 -13.95 13.50 -17.03
N PHE A 283 -13.63 14.78 -16.78
CA PHE A 283 -12.77 15.23 -15.68
C PHE A 283 -13.57 15.76 -14.47
N GLY A 284 -14.88 15.66 -14.52
CA GLY A 284 -15.79 16.11 -13.46
C GLY A 284 -16.74 17.22 -13.92
N PRO A 285 -17.82 17.46 -13.17
CA PRO A 285 -18.86 18.41 -13.58
C PRO A 285 -18.39 19.87 -13.68
N GLU A 286 -17.36 20.24 -12.90
CA GLU A 286 -16.81 21.60 -12.85
C GLU A 286 -15.58 21.79 -13.76
N ALA A 287 -15.18 20.75 -14.49
CA ALA A 287 -13.90 20.74 -15.21
C ALA A 287 -13.81 21.84 -16.28
N ALA A 288 -14.90 22.11 -16.99
CA ALA A 288 -14.92 23.16 -18.01
C ALA A 288 -14.60 24.54 -17.42
N ASP A 289 -15.26 24.93 -16.31
CA ASP A 289 -14.99 26.20 -15.61
C ASP A 289 -13.57 26.27 -15.07
N ILE A 290 -13.09 25.17 -14.46
CA ILE A 290 -11.74 25.06 -13.93
C ILE A 290 -10.70 25.24 -15.04
N PHE A 291 -10.86 24.58 -16.18
CA PHE A 291 -9.93 24.68 -17.30
C PHE A 291 -9.92 26.06 -17.90
N GLU A 292 -11.05 26.73 -18.06
CA GLU A 292 -11.17 28.10 -18.56
C GLU A 292 -10.45 29.10 -17.65
N ARG A 293 -10.53 28.90 -16.34
CA ARG A 293 -9.92 29.76 -15.31
C ARG A 293 -8.46 29.47 -15.07
N THR A 294 -7.93 28.34 -15.56
CA THR A 294 -6.53 27.94 -15.34
C THR A 294 -5.57 28.91 -16.03
N ARG A 295 -4.62 29.46 -15.27
CA ARG A 295 -3.59 30.41 -15.75
C ARG A 295 -2.19 29.82 -15.68
N ALA A 296 -1.99 28.79 -14.84
CA ALA A 296 -0.74 28.06 -14.73
C ALA A 296 -1.02 26.62 -14.31
N VAL A 297 -0.05 25.73 -14.51
CA VAL A 297 -0.12 24.33 -14.07
C VAL A 297 1.10 23.99 -13.22
N GLN A 298 0.86 23.39 -12.06
CA GLN A 298 1.89 22.79 -11.21
C GLN A 298 1.74 21.29 -11.24
N ILE A 299 2.70 20.56 -11.84
CA ILE A 299 2.72 19.09 -11.84
C ILE A 299 3.66 18.62 -10.72
N VAL A 300 3.18 17.67 -9.90
CA VAL A 300 3.98 17.09 -8.81
C VAL A 300 3.87 15.57 -8.86
N ALA A 301 5.01 14.88 -8.97
CA ALA A 301 5.07 13.44 -9.12
C ALA A 301 6.43 12.88 -8.69
N CYS A 302 6.56 11.55 -8.64
CA CYS A 302 7.82 10.83 -8.41
C CYS A 302 8.18 9.91 -9.57
N GLY A 303 9.47 9.56 -9.71
CA GLY A 303 9.97 8.57 -10.64
C GLY A 303 9.58 8.83 -12.10
N THR A 304 9.12 7.80 -12.80
CA THR A 304 8.71 7.90 -14.22
C THR A 304 7.51 8.80 -14.43
N SER A 305 6.61 8.92 -13.45
CA SER A 305 5.50 9.87 -13.47
C SER A 305 5.99 11.32 -13.49
N TYR A 306 7.09 11.63 -12.77
CA TYR A 306 7.74 12.93 -12.85
C TYR A 306 8.28 13.21 -14.26
N HIS A 307 8.93 12.23 -14.90
CA HIS A 307 9.42 12.37 -16.28
C HIS A 307 8.29 12.54 -17.29
N ALA A 308 7.16 11.86 -17.10
CA ALA A 308 5.94 12.10 -17.90
C ALA A 308 5.44 13.54 -17.73
N GLY A 309 5.48 14.08 -16.50
CA GLY A 309 5.17 15.48 -16.21
C GLY A 309 6.10 16.45 -16.94
N LEU A 310 7.41 16.17 -17.01
CA LEU A 310 8.36 16.98 -17.78
C LEU A 310 8.02 17.03 -19.28
N VAL A 311 7.57 15.91 -19.86
CA VAL A 311 7.10 15.89 -21.25
C VAL A 311 5.81 16.69 -21.40
N ALA A 312 4.84 16.49 -20.48
CA ALA A 312 3.57 17.20 -20.48
C ALA A 312 3.77 18.74 -20.41
N LYS A 313 4.76 19.20 -19.64
CA LYS A 313 5.14 20.63 -19.58
C LYS A 313 5.34 21.22 -20.95
N TYR A 314 6.14 20.58 -21.84
CA TYR A 314 6.40 21.08 -23.19
C TYR A 314 5.11 21.19 -24.02
N PHE A 315 4.19 20.24 -23.87
CA PHE A 315 2.92 20.29 -24.58
C PHE A 315 2.01 21.39 -24.02
N ILE A 316 1.88 21.53 -22.71
CA ILE A 316 1.06 22.56 -22.06
C ILE A 316 1.57 23.95 -22.44
N GLU A 317 2.86 24.23 -22.31
CA GLU A 317 3.43 25.54 -22.64
C GLU A 317 3.30 25.85 -24.14
N ARG A 318 3.50 24.85 -25.01
CA ARG A 318 3.41 25.04 -26.47
C ARG A 318 1.99 25.23 -26.96
N LEU A 319 1.03 24.42 -26.48
CA LEU A 319 -0.34 24.34 -27.00
C LEU A 319 -1.27 25.30 -26.26
N CYS A 320 -1.19 25.33 -24.93
CA CYS A 320 -2.10 26.13 -24.11
C CYS A 320 -1.55 27.55 -23.84
N ARG A 321 -0.23 27.76 -24.04
CA ARG A 321 0.44 29.06 -23.80
C ARG A 321 0.33 29.55 -22.36
N ILE A 322 0.27 28.63 -21.40
CA ILE A 322 0.28 28.92 -19.96
C ILE A 322 1.56 28.34 -19.34
N HIS A 323 2.00 28.95 -18.24
CA HIS A 323 3.16 28.45 -17.51
C HIS A 323 2.91 27.08 -16.90
N CYS A 324 3.88 26.18 -17.02
CA CYS A 324 3.84 24.87 -16.41
C CYS A 324 5.13 24.58 -15.64
N SER A 325 5.03 24.31 -14.35
CA SER A 325 6.16 23.84 -13.54
C SER A 325 5.98 22.38 -13.15
N VAL A 326 7.10 21.67 -13.02
CA VAL A 326 7.10 20.24 -12.66
C VAL A 326 8.10 20.02 -11.54
N GLU A 327 7.68 19.39 -10.46
CA GLU A 327 8.50 19.16 -9.29
C GLU A 327 8.41 17.71 -8.80
N ILE A 328 9.48 17.25 -8.16
CA ILE A 328 9.51 15.96 -7.48
C ILE A 328 8.73 16.09 -6.17
N ALA A 329 7.84 15.14 -5.90
CA ALA A 329 6.96 15.22 -4.74
C ALA A 329 7.71 15.21 -3.40
N SER A 330 8.83 14.49 -3.30
CA SER A 330 9.69 14.50 -2.11
C SER A 330 10.26 15.89 -1.79
N GLU A 331 10.61 16.66 -2.80
CA GLU A 331 11.10 18.04 -2.61
C GLU A 331 9.94 19.01 -2.31
N TYR A 332 8.83 18.85 -3.06
CA TYR A 332 7.66 19.70 -2.90
C TYR A 332 7.09 19.68 -1.49
N ARG A 333 7.00 18.51 -0.85
CA ARG A 333 6.41 18.34 0.49
C ARG A 333 7.17 19.07 1.61
N TYR A 334 8.48 19.27 1.46
CA TYR A 334 9.32 19.88 2.50
C TYR A 334 9.57 21.37 2.31
N ARG A 335 9.31 21.91 1.12
CA ARG A 335 9.43 23.33 0.91
C ARG A 335 8.09 24.06 1.14
N GLN A 336 8.14 25.38 1.23
CA GLN A 336 6.96 26.24 1.28
C GLN A 336 6.74 26.86 -0.12
N PRO A 337 5.97 26.20 -1.01
CA PRO A 337 5.76 26.70 -2.36
C PRO A 337 4.90 27.98 -2.36
N VAL A 338 5.24 28.91 -3.22
CA VAL A 338 4.40 30.09 -3.51
C VAL A 338 3.44 29.69 -4.63
N VAL A 339 2.14 29.76 -4.35
CA VAL A 339 1.09 29.43 -5.32
C VAL A 339 0.66 30.71 -6.06
N GLN A 340 0.77 30.67 -7.40
CA GLN A 340 0.23 31.72 -8.24
C GLN A 340 -1.27 31.54 -8.39
N GLU A 341 -2.04 32.64 -8.34
CA GLU A 341 -3.48 32.62 -8.55
C GLU A 341 -3.86 31.98 -9.90
N GLY A 342 -4.91 31.16 -9.91
CA GLY A 342 -5.35 30.44 -11.10
C GLY A 342 -4.47 29.22 -11.47
N THR A 343 -3.63 28.73 -10.54
CA THR A 343 -2.82 27.53 -10.80
C THR A 343 -3.62 26.26 -10.54
N LEU A 344 -3.68 25.37 -11.56
CA LEU A 344 -4.17 24.00 -11.44
C LEU A 344 -3.03 23.10 -10.93
N TYR A 345 -3.24 22.43 -9.79
CA TYR A 345 -2.33 21.41 -9.29
C TYR A 345 -2.64 20.07 -9.94
N VAL A 346 -1.64 19.42 -10.51
CA VAL A 346 -1.76 18.10 -11.15
C VAL A 346 -0.81 17.13 -10.45
N THR A 347 -1.31 16.01 -10.00
CA THR A 347 -0.49 14.92 -9.49
C THR A 347 -0.61 13.67 -10.36
N ILE A 348 0.52 13.02 -10.62
CA ILE A 348 0.58 11.82 -11.46
C ILE A 348 1.18 10.70 -10.63
N SER A 349 0.46 9.59 -10.49
CA SER A 349 0.94 8.41 -9.76
C SER A 349 0.42 7.13 -10.40
N GLN A 350 1.30 6.15 -10.62
CA GLN A 350 0.87 4.85 -11.12
C GLN A 350 0.08 4.10 -10.04
N SER A 351 0.64 3.97 -8.85
CA SER A 351 0.03 3.22 -7.75
C SER A 351 -1.06 3.98 -7.00
N GLY A 352 -1.06 5.33 -7.06
CA GLY A 352 -1.91 6.17 -6.22
C GLY A 352 -1.54 6.19 -4.73
N GLU A 353 -0.47 5.49 -4.34
CA GLU A 353 -0.10 5.24 -2.94
C GLU A 353 1.37 5.62 -2.64
N THR A 354 2.02 6.40 -3.52
CA THR A 354 3.37 6.90 -3.25
C THR A 354 3.30 7.94 -2.13
N LEU A 355 3.89 7.65 -0.97
CA LEU A 355 3.79 8.48 0.23
C LEU A 355 4.14 9.96 -0.03
N ASP A 356 5.27 10.23 -0.69
CA ASP A 356 5.65 11.61 -1.00
C ASP A 356 4.62 12.34 -1.87
N THR A 357 3.99 11.62 -2.80
CA THR A 357 2.94 12.18 -3.66
C THR A 357 1.68 12.49 -2.86
N LEU A 358 1.29 11.60 -1.94
CA LEU A 358 0.14 11.81 -1.05
C LEU A 358 0.37 12.99 -0.10
N GLU A 359 1.54 13.09 0.52
CA GLU A 359 1.88 14.19 1.42
C GLU A 359 1.99 15.53 0.68
N ALA A 360 2.58 15.54 -0.52
CA ALA A 360 2.60 16.71 -1.39
C ALA A 360 1.18 17.19 -1.73
N LEU A 361 0.27 16.24 -2.01
CA LEU A 361 -1.14 16.52 -2.28
C LEU A 361 -1.86 17.09 -1.05
N ARG A 362 -1.66 16.50 0.15
CA ARG A 362 -2.20 17.03 1.42
C ARG A 362 -1.71 18.46 1.68
N THR A 363 -0.45 18.74 1.38
CA THR A 363 0.12 20.10 1.47
C THR A 363 -0.55 21.03 0.47
N ALA A 364 -0.68 20.63 -0.80
CA ALA A 364 -1.28 21.43 -1.86
C ALA A 364 -2.73 21.85 -1.52
N ARG A 365 -3.53 20.98 -0.90
CA ARG A 365 -4.91 21.31 -0.46
C ARG A 365 -5.00 22.50 0.50
N LYS A 366 -3.92 22.79 1.23
CA LYS A 366 -3.87 23.90 2.20
C LYS A 366 -3.36 25.20 1.58
N LEU A 367 -2.90 25.20 0.33
CA LEU A 367 -2.17 26.30 -0.28
C LEU A 367 -2.97 27.15 -1.27
N GLY A 368 -4.26 26.89 -1.47
CA GLY A 368 -5.13 27.75 -2.28
C GLY A 368 -4.94 27.61 -3.80
N TYR A 369 -4.58 26.43 -4.31
CA TYR A 369 -4.67 26.13 -5.73
C TYR A 369 -6.10 26.27 -6.24
N LEU A 370 -6.27 26.61 -7.54
CA LEU A 370 -7.57 26.73 -8.18
C LEU A 370 -8.37 25.43 -8.09
N ALA A 371 -7.72 24.32 -8.40
CA ALA A 371 -8.25 22.97 -8.27
C ALA A 371 -7.11 21.95 -8.23
N ILE A 372 -7.43 20.70 -7.92
CA ILE A 372 -6.51 19.58 -7.88
C ILE A 372 -6.99 18.49 -8.83
N LEU A 373 -6.11 18.03 -9.74
CA LEU A 373 -6.34 16.95 -10.67
C LEU A 373 -5.40 15.79 -10.37
N GLY A 374 -5.95 14.62 -10.04
CA GLY A 374 -5.20 13.37 -9.87
C GLY A 374 -5.25 12.51 -11.14
N ILE A 375 -4.09 12.10 -11.64
CA ILE A 375 -3.96 11.11 -12.73
C ILE A 375 -3.38 9.84 -12.12
N CYS A 376 -4.18 8.76 -12.09
CA CYS A 376 -3.81 7.52 -11.42
C CYS A 376 -4.33 6.30 -12.20
N ASN A 377 -3.58 5.19 -12.16
CA ASN A 377 -3.97 3.94 -12.81
C ASN A 377 -4.99 3.12 -12.01
N VAL A 378 -5.11 3.34 -10.72
CA VAL A 378 -5.93 2.49 -9.84
C VAL A 378 -7.13 3.28 -9.31
N PRO A 379 -8.37 2.78 -9.51
CA PRO A 379 -9.59 3.55 -9.25
C PRO A 379 -9.99 3.67 -7.78
N GLU A 380 -9.36 2.94 -6.85
CA GLU A 380 -9.87 2.78 -5.47
C GLU A 380 -8.81 3.06 -4.39
N LEU A 381 -7.92 4.06 -4.60
CA LEU A 381 -6.79 4.31 -3.71
C LEU A 381 -6.82 5.69 -3.04
N SER A 382 -5.95 5.86 -2.03
CA SER A 382 -5.85 7.05 -1.17
C SER A 382 -5.76 8.37 -1.94
N LEU A 383 -5.06 8.40 -3.08
CA LEU A 383 -4.94 9.60 -3.91
C LEU A 383 -6.31 10.13 -4.39
N ILE A 384 -7.23 9.24 -4.74
CA ILE A 384 -8.58 9.60 -5.21
C ILE A 384 -9.43 10.14 -4.05
N HIS A 385 -9.32 9.56 -2.87
CA HIS A 385 -10.05 10.03 -1.68
C HIS A 385 -9.54 11.38 -1.17
N ILE A 386 -8.26 11.69 -1.39
CA ILE A 386 -7.66 12.96 -0.99
C ILE A 386 -7.95 14.07 -2.01
N SER A 387 -8.23 13.79 -3.27
CA SER A 387 -8.40 14.77 -4.35
C SER A 387 -9.83 15.27 -4.58
N GLU A 388 -10.73 15.21 -3.57
CA GLU A 388 -12.11 15.72 -3.73
C GLU A 388 -12.18 17.25 -3.98
N PRO A 389 -13.20 17.77 -4.72
CA PRO A 389 -14.43 17.13 -5.17
C PRO A 389 -14.48 16.69 -6.64
N THR A 390 -13.43 16.91 -7.40
CA THR A 390 -13.42 16.52 -8.80
C THR A 390 -12.95 15.08 -8.93
N ARG A 391 -13.87 14.17 -9.25
CA ARG A 391 -13.58 12.80 -9.67
C ARG A 391 -13.47 12.73 -11.20
N PRO A 392 -12.32 12.93 -11.81
CA PRO A 392 -12.09 12.29 -13.08
C PRO A 392 -11.38 10.97 -12.78
N ARG A 393 -12.05 9.87 -13.06
CA ARG A 393 -11.42 8.56 -13.18
C ARG A 393 -10.58 8.54 -14.44
N LEU A 394 -9.39 9.14 -14.40
CA LEU A 394 -8.38 8.95 -15.42
C LEU A 394 -7.60 7.68 -15.02
N VAL A 395 -8.14 6.53 -15.37
CA VAL A 395 -7.41 5.26 -15.31
C VAL A 395 -6.59 5.16 -16.59
N SER A 396 -5.34 5.57 -16.54
CA SER A 396 -4.37 5.28 -17.58
C SER A 396 -3.57 4.05 -17.16
N ARG A 397 -3.72 2.94 -17.86
CA ARG A 397 -2.85 1.76 -17.73
C ARG A 397 -1.55 2.02 -18.49
N MET A 398 -0.72 2.91 -17.95
CA MET A 398 0.63 3.09 -18.49
C MET A 398 1.57 2.08 -17.83
N PRO A 399 2.54 1.50 -18.57
CA PRO A 399 3.52 0.57 -18.00
C PRO A 399 4.28 1.24 -16.86
N SER A 400 4.35 0.57 -15.71
CA SER A 400 5.29 0.96 -14.67
C SER A 400 6.66 0.44 -15.08
N SER A 401 7.56 1.33 -15.47
CA SER A 401 8.98 0.97 -15.46
C SER A 401 9.42 0.81 -14.01
N ALA A 402 9.89 -0.38 -13.66
CA ALA A 402 10.53 -0.67 -12.39
C ALA A 402 11.81 0.17 -12.21
#